data_ca081c8e3f8126a2c7da9c8f6aabae8f
#
_entry.id   ca081c8e3f8126a2c7da9c8f6aabae8f
#
_cell.length_a   1.000
_cell.length_b   1.000
_cell.length_c   1.000
_cell.angle_alpha   90.00
_cell.angle_beta   90.00
_cell.angle_gamma   90.00
#
_symmetry.space_group_name_H-M   'P 1'
#
loop_
_entity.id
_entity.type
_entity.pdbx_description
1 polymer ?
#
loop_
_entity_poly.entity_id
_entity_poly.type
_entity_poly.pdbx_seq_one_letter_code
_entity_poly.pdbx_strand_id
1 'polypeptide(L)'
;VGFDVYQDRDRLIVNEKKQLTQFYEQLTQSILENGNYIEALMDTAEIIQSVNLTQNLLEKIFWQNRENRQIPDIKLPCPYDTYCKTCQRFVTKETRENYRITENPAQLIERFKAGEKQVTVEYQVEQSDGSRCWWQETVLMSQEMVYESKTKQTSTVIGAIILFKDISEFHEQEDRERERLQVAYEKADLESRAKTEFMNRMSHDIRTPINGILGMIQMIRKNYKDQEKIEECVDKIDLSVQHLSELVNDVLDMSKIESGYLELQNDTFDLNTLIDQVEVVVSAQVEAMEISYESHREKVNHTMLSGDTLQIRRIMLNLFSNAIKYNKRGGRIDTYVKELSFDGMCAAFEFRITDTGVGMSRKYIKEELFKPFTQEINDARTQYKGTGLGMSIVKGLVEKMGGTIRVSSTPGVGTEFRFYLSFPVVQPEKERQNEECVQRTKQDLKEDKPLRGYHILLAE
;
A
#
# COMPACT_ATOMS: atom_id res chain seq x y z
N VAL A 1 -3.54 -10.35 14.91
CA VAL A 1 -2.96 -11.35 13.98
C VAL A 1 -1.47 -11.08 13.71
N GLY A 2 -0.99 -9.83 13.77
CA GLY A 2 0.44 -9.50 13.53
C GLY A 2 1.39 -9.80 14.69
N PHE A 3 0.92 -9.83 15.93
CA PHE A 3 1.76 -10.02 17.13
C PHE A 3 2.18 -11.49 17.34
N ASP A 4 1.34 -12.45 16.96
CA ASP A 4 1.64 -13.89 17.11
C ASP A 4 2.72 -14.39 16.11
N VAL A 5 2.81 -13.79 14.93
CA VAL A 5 3.81 -14.18 13.92
C VAL A 5 5.23 -13.79 14.35
N TYR A 6 5.39 -12.66 15.07
CA TYR A 6 6.69 -12.23 15.60
C TYR A 6 7.17 -13.11 16.76
N GLN A 7 6.29 -13.50 17.66
CA GLN A 7 6.65 -14.39 18.78
C GLN A 7 7.01 -15.80 18.32
N ASP A 8 6.35 -16.32 17.29
CA ASP A 8 6.68 -17.62 16.71
C ASP A 8 8.03 -17.60 15.96
N ARG A 9 8.35 -16.49 15.27
CA ARG A 9 9.62 -16.32 14.58
C ARG A 9 10.80 -16.21 15.57
N ASP A 10 10.64 -15.44 16.66
CA ASP A 10 11.66 -15.36 17.72
C ASP A 10 11.86 -16.70 18.42
N ARG A 11 10.79 -17.46 18.62
CA ARG A 11 10.87 -18.83 19.16
C ARG A 11 11.57 -19.79 18.22
N LEU A 12 11.34 -19.67 16.89
CA LEU A 12 12.04 -20.49 15.89
C LEU A 12 13.54 -20.18 15.89
N ILE A 13 13.93 -18.91 15.85
CA ILE A 13 15.33 -18.46 15.87
C ILE A 13 16.03 -18.91 17.16
N VAL A 14 15.37 -18.78 18.31
CA VAL A 14 15.90 -19.24 19.60
C VAL A 14 16.04 -20.77 19.62
N ASN A 15 15.09 -21.50 19.02
CA ASN A 15 15.14 -22.97 18.97
C ASN A 15 16.21 -23.48 18.00
N GLU A 16 16.36 -22.84 16.83
CA GLU A 16 17.45 -23.12 15.89
C GLU A 16 18.81 -22.81 16.50
N LYS A 17 18.95 -21.67 17.20
CA LYS A 17 20.18 -21.30 17.90
C LYS A 17 20.53 -22.32 19.00
N LYS A 18 19.52 -22.84 19.71
CA LYS A 18 19.71 -23.88 20.74
C LYS A 18 20.05 -25.23 20.15
N GLN A 19 19.44 -25.63 19.02
CA GLN A 19 19.79 -26.86 18.32
C GLN A 19 21.20 -26.77 17.74
N LEU A 20 21.58 -25.61 17.17
CA LEU A 20 22.91 -25.38 16.65
C LEU A 20 23.98 -25.45 17.77
N THR A 21 23.69 -24.90 18.95
CA THR A 21 24.59 -24.98 20.11
C THR A 21 24.74 -26.42 20.61
N GLN A 22 23.66 -27.19 20.70
CA GLN A 22 23.74 -28.62 21.07
C GLN A 22 24.49 -29.45 20.01
N PHE A 23 24.29 -29.16 18.74
CA PHE A 23 25.03 -29.79 17.66
C PHE A 23 26.53 -29.51 17.75
N TYR A 24 26.91 -28.25 18.02
CA TYR A 24 28.32 -27.86 18.20
C TYR A 24 28.94 -28.46 19.46
N GLU A 25 28.20 -28.61 20.57
CA GLU A 25 28.69 -29.32 21.76
C GLU A 25 28.96 -30.79 21.49
N GLN A 26 28.05 -31.49 20.81
CA GLN A 26 28.25 -32.89 20.42
C GLN A 26 29.39 -33.04 19.40
N LEU A 27 29.53 -32.12 18.48
CA LEU A 27 30.56 -32.09 17.47
C LEU A 27 31.94 -31.86 18.10
N THR A 28 32.05 -30.92 19.05
CA THR A 28 33.30 -30.63 19.77
C THR A 28 33.81 -31.89 20.52
N GLN A 29 32.89 -32.62 21.16
CA GLN A 29 33.23 -33.85 21.87
C GLN A 29 33.66 -34.99 20.91
N SER A 30 33.05 -35.04 19.72
CA SER A 30 33.33 -36.06 18.71
C SER A 30 34.58 -35.76 17.87
N ILE A 31 34.94 -34.49 17.67
CA ILE A 31 36.14 -34.03 16.94
C ILE A 31 37.42 -34.42 17.70
N LEU A 32 37.36 -34.42 19.03
CA LEU A 32 38.47 -34.85 19.87
C LEU A 32 38.76 -36.35 19.76
N GLU A 33 37.76 -37.15 19.38
CA GLU A 33 37.87 -38.61 19.31
C GLU A 33 38.27 -39.18 17.94
N ASN A 34 38.04 -38.48 16.81
CA ASN A 34 38.32 -39.01 15.47
C ASN A 34 38.53 -37.93 14.39
N GLY A 35 39.67 -37.89 13.73
CA GLY A 35 40.10 -36.94 12.71
C GLY A 35 39.21 -36.83 11.42
N ASN A 36 38.11 -37.56 11.34
CA ASN A 36 37.22 -37.59 10.16
C ASN A 36 36.12 -36.49 10.17
N TYR A 37 36.04 -35.64 11.19
CA TYR A 37 34.99 -34.64 11.34
C TYR A 37 35.30 -33.29 10.74
N ILE A 38 36.51 -33.07 10.25
CA ILE A 38 36.88 -31.81 9.58
C ILE A 38 36.06 -31.60 8.32
N GLU A 39 35.73 -32.65 7.58
CA GLU A 39 34.87 -32.58 6.40
C GLU A 39 33.46 -32.07 6.75
N ALA A 40 32.85 -32.56 7.82
CA ALA A 40 31.51 -32.10 8.25
C ALA A 40 31.50 -30.63 8.77
N LEU A 41 32.63 -30.17 9.32
CA LEU A 41 32.79 -28.78 9.71
C LEU A 41 33.01 -27.86 8.51
N MET A 42 33.65 -28.37 7.46
CA MET A 42 33.85 -27.63 6.21
C MET A 42 32.51 -27.30 5.47
N ASP A 43 31.44 -28.05 5.74
CA ASP A 43 30.10 -27.72 5.22
C ASP A 43 29.48 -26.52 5.93
N THR A 44 29.95 -26.17 7.13
CA THR A 44 29.39 -25.11 7.97
C THR A 44 30.28 -23.87 8.11
N ALA A 45 31.56 -23.99 7.80
CA ALA A 45 32.54 -22.93 7.95
C ALA A 45 33.50 -22.89 6.75
N GLU A 46 33.86 -21.73 6.31
CA GLU A 46 34.77 -21.53 5.18
C GLU A 46 36.26 -21.66 5.59
N ILE A 47 36.52 -21.34 6.86
CA ILE A 47 37.86 -21.43 7.44
C ILE A 47 37.76 -22.10 8.81
N ILE A 48 38.64 -23.05 9.09
CA ILE A 48 38.77 -23.70 10.38
C ILE A 48 40.19 -23.54 10.85
N GLN A 49 40.39 -23.08 12.08
CA GLN A 49 41.71 -23.00 12.70
C GLN A 49 41.77 -23.86 13.94
N SER A 50 42.93 -24.53 14.14
CA SER A 50 43.25 -25.24 15.38
C SER A 50 44.31 -24.43 16.11
N VAL A 51 44.00 -24.07 17.35
CA VAL A 51 44.82 -23.16 18.18
C VAL A 51 45.08 -23.82 19.53
N ASN A 52 46.32 -23.85 19.94
CA ASN A 52 46.71 -24.14 21.31
C ASN A 52 46.78 -22.80 22.09
N LEU A 53 45.73 -22.49 22.83
CA LEU A 53 45.64 -21.24 23.57
C LEU A 53 46.66 -21.15 24.71
N THR A 54 46.95 -22.27 25.38
CA THR A 54 47.93 -22.34 26.50
C THR A 54 49.34 -22.00 26.03
N GLN A 55 49.71 -22.42 24.83
CA GLN A 55 51.03 -22.16 24.24
C GLN A 55 51.04 -20.97 23.29
N ASN A 56 49.88 -20.29 23.12
CA ASN A 56 49.69 -19.20 22.15
C ASN A 56 50.14 -19.63 20.73
N LEU A 57 49.71 -20.78 20.26
CA LEU A 57 50.19 -21.35 19.00
C LEU A 57 49.03 -21.67 18.06
N LEU A 58 49.06 -21.09 16.87
CA LEU A 58 48.20 -21.49 15.75
C LEU A 58 48.86 -22.69 15.06
N GLU A 59 48.21 -23.84 15.15
CA GLU A 59 48.79 -25.10 14.70
C GLU A 59 48.44 -25.47 13.27
N LYS A 60 47.14 -25.32 12.91
CA LYS A 60 46.61 -25.69 11.59
C LYS A 60 45.56 -24.72 11.12
N ILE A 61 45.45 -24.53 9.80
CA ILE A 61 44.38 -23.81 9.12
C ILE A 61 43.88 -24.68 7.99
N PHE A 62 42.56 -24.87 7.93
CA PHE A 62 41.84 -25.58 6.87
C PHE A 62 40.96 -24.60 6.12
N TRP A 63 40.90 -24.70 4.80
CA TRP A 63 40.16 -23.79 3.92
C TRP A 63 39.24 -24.60 3.01
N GLN A 64 38.00 -24.10 2.85
CA GLN A 64 37.09 -24.68 1.88
C GLN A 64 37.45 -24.21 0.45
N ASN A 65 37.85 -22.95 0.29
CA ASN A 65 38.24 -22.38 -1.00
C ASN A 65 39.37 -21.35 -0.81
N ARG A 66 40.54 -21.57 -1.46
CA ARG A 66 41.75 -20.77 -1.23
C ARG A 66 41.94 -19.62 -2.22
N GLU A 67 41.14 -19.56 -3.32
CA GLU A 67 41.48 -18.73 -4.47
C GLU A 67 41.21 -17.24 -4.34
N ASN A 68 40.41 -16.77 -3.36
CA ASN A 68 39.92 -15.37 -3.34
C ASN A 68 40.14 -14.61 -2.02
N ARG A 69 41.01 -15.05 -1.09
CA ARG A 69 41.03 -14.40 0.24
C ARG A 69 42.43 -13.96 0.67
N GLN A 70 42.53 -12.69 1.06
CA GLN A 70 43.71 -12.09 1.65
C GLN A 70 43.92 -12.57 3.08
N ILE A 71 44.54 -13.73 3.21
CA ILE A 71 45.12 -14.12 4.48
C ILE A 71 46.63 -14.19 4.29
N PRO A 72 47.39 -13.66 5.27
CA PRO A 72 48.83 -13.63 5.19
C PRO A 72 49.36 -15.03 4.94
N ASP A 73 50.26 -15.18 3.97
CA ASP A 73 50.99 -16.43 3.76
C ASP A 73 51.92 -16.64 4.96
N ILE A 74 51.46 -17.42 5.94
CA ILE A 74 52.15 -17.61 7.22
C ILE A 74 52.61 -19.05 7.32
N LYS A 75 53.87 -19.20 7.69
CA LYS A 75 54.45 -20.54 7.97
C LYS A 75 53.94 -21.04 9.32
N LEU A 76 53.19 -22.11 9.30
CA LEU A 76 52.68 -22.78 10.50
C LEU A 76 53.70 -23.79 11.06
N PRO A 77 53.74 -24.00 12.38
CA PRO A 77 52.98 -23.27 13.41
C PRO A 77 53.53 -21.87 13.68
N CYS A 78 52.68 -20.93 14.12
CA CYS A 78 53.05 -19.54 14.44
C CYS A 78 52.33 -19.03 15.71
N PRO A 79 52.83 -17.98 16.37
CA PRO A 79 52.15 -17.37 17.50
C PRO A 79 50.77 -16.85 17.11
N TYR A 80 49.71 -17.29 17.82
CA TYR A 80 48.31 -16.96 17.51
C TYR A 80 48.03 -15.47 17.64
N ASP A 81 48.50 -14.82 18.71
CA ASP A 81 48.33 -13.39 18.92
C ASP A 81 48.95 -12.54 17.81
N THR A 82 50.08 -12.98 17.27
CA THR A 82 50.75 -12.29 16.17
C THR A 82 50.00 -12.47 14.86
N TYR A 83 49.43 -13.63 14.65
CA TYR A 83 48.54 -13.90 13.52
C TYR A 83 47.31 -13.02 13.56
N CYS A 84 46.61 -12.96 14.70
CA CYS A 84 45.42 -12.11 14.88
C CYS A 84 45.71 -10.66 14.64
N LYS A 85 46.83 -10.10 15.17
CA LYS A 85 47.24 -8.72 14.91
C LYS A 85 47.46 -8.43 13.42
N THR A 86 47.94 -9.42 12.67
CA THR A 86 48.10 -9.31 11.22
C THR A 86 46.76 -9.26 10.51
N CYS A 87 45.80 -10.10 10.92
CA CYS A 87 44.45 -10.18 10.38
C CYS A 87 43.63 -8.94 10.74
N GLN A 88 43.85 -8.31 11.91
CA GLN A 88 43.18 -7.11 12.36
C GLN A 88 43.22 -5.95 11.35
N ARG A 89 44.23 -5.91 10.47
CA ARG A 89 44.40 -4.88 9.44
C ARG A 89 43.28 -4.90 8.41
N PHE A 90 42.63 -6.02 8.20
CA PHE A 90 41.54 -6.22 7.26
C PHE A 90 40.19 -5.94 7.91
N VAL A 91 40.11 -5.90 9.23
CA VAL A 91 38.86 -5.64 9.96
C VAL A 91 38.56 -4.13 9.94
N THR A 92 37.35 -3.77 9.58
CA THR A 92 36.90 -2.36 9.53
C THR A 92 37.01 -1.70 10.91
N LYS A 93 37.16 -0.38 10.92
CA LYS A 93 37.31 0.36 12.19
C LYS A 93 36.07 0.22 13.08
N GLU A 94 34.91 0.17 12.46
CA GLU A 94 33.59 0.12 13.11
C GLU A 94 33.38 -1.16 13.92
N THR A 95 33.92 -2.30 13.43
CA THR A 95 33.69 -3.61 14.05
C THR A 95 34.94 -4.18 14.73
N ARG A 96 36.03 -3.42 14.80
CA ARG A 96 37.31 -3.85 15.36
C ARG A 96 37.26 -4.25 16.83
N GLU A 97 36.40 -3.60 17.61
CA GLU A 97 36.21 -3.95 19.03
C GLU A 97 35.64 -5.37 19.19
N ASN A 98 34.74 -5.79 18.29
CA ASN A 98 34.21 -7.16 18.30
C ASN A 98 35.32 -8.19 18.03
N TYR A 99 36.18 -7.93 17.03
CA TYR A 99 37.28 -8.81 16.69
C TYR A 99 38.29 -8.96 17.83
N ARG A 100 38.56 -7.90 18.61
CA ARG A 100 39.46 -7.92 19.75
C ARG A 100 39.09 -8.93 20.85
N ILE A 101 37.83 -9.33 20.90
CA ILE A 101 37.34 -10.32 21.89
C ILE A 101 38.01 -11.65 21.69
N THR A 102 38.32 -12.05 20.46
CA THR A 102 38.91 -13.34 20.09
C THR A 102 40.40 -13.26 19.81
N GLU A 103 40.99 -12.08 19.68
CA GLU A 103 42.39 -11.81 19.35
C GLU A 103 43.36 -12.24 20.48
N ASN A 104 42.91 -12.23 21.74
CA ASN A 104 43.76 -12.42 22.89
C ASN A 104 43.60 -13.80 23.55
N PRO A 105 44.59 -14.72 23.43
CA PRO A 105 44.51 -16.06 24.02
C PRO A 105 44.28 -16.05 25.52
N ALA A 106 44.88 -15.11 26.26
CA ALA A 106 44.71 -15.02 27.70
C ALA A 106 43.27 -14.71 28.12
N GLN A 107 42.57 -13.80 27.38
CA GLN A 107 41.18 -13.53 27.62
C GLN A 107 40.26 -14.70 27.29
N LEU A 108 40.57 -15.46 26.24
CA LEU A 108 39.83 -16.69 25.89
C LEU A 108 39.98 -17.74 26.99
N ILE A 109 41.21 -17.93 27.52
CA ILE A 109 41.46 -18.82 28.65
C ILE A 109 40.70 -18.41 29.90
N GLU A 110 40.64 -17.12 30.23
CA GLU A 110 39.84 -16.60 31.36
C GLU A 110 38.36 -16.87 31.20
N ARG A 111 37.81 -16.62 30.02
CA ARG A 111 36.41 -16.96 29.68
C ARG A 111 36.14 -18.45 29.82
N PHE A 112 37.05 -19.29 29.29
CA PHE A 112 36.93 -20.75 29.43
C PHE A 112 36.90 -21.17 30.89
N LYS A 113 37.80 -20.63 31.74
CA LYS A 113 37.83 -20.90 33.19
C LYS A 113 36.56 -20.39 33.89
N ALA A 114 35.90 -19.34 33.37
CA ALA A 114 34.62 -18.88 33.87
C ALA A 114 33.44 -19.75 33.40
N GLY A 115 33.67 -20.78 32.57
CA GLY A 115 32.66 -21.72 32.10
C GLY A 115 32.14 -21.47 30.69
N GLU A 116 32.62 -20.43 29.99
CA GLU A 116 32.27 -20.16 28.59
C GLU A 116 33.07 -21.09 27.67
N LYS A 117 32.42 -22.09 27.08
CA LYS A 117 33.05 -22.99 26.13
C LYS A 117 33.02 -22.52 24.67
N GLN A 118 32.18 -21.54 24.39
CA GLN A 118 31.97 -20.96 23.06
C GLN A 118 31.92 -19.44 23.13
N VAL A 119 32.62 -18.79 22.22
CA VAL A 119 32.58 -17.34 22.00
C VAL A 119 32.28 -17.09 20.53
N THR A 120 31.26 -16.31 20.23
CA THR A 120 30.92 -15.96 18.85
C THR A 120 30.96 -14.45 18.72
N VAL A 121 31.62 -13.96 17.67
CA VAL A 121 31.70 -12.54 17.33
C VAL A 121 31.42 -12.35 15.84
N GLU A 122 30.87 -11.19 15.52
CA GLU A 122 30.61 -10.79 14.15
C GLU A 122 31.36 -9.46 13.85
N TYR A 123 32.02 -9.41 12.72
CA TYR A 123 32.76 -8.23 12.30
C TYR A 123 32.85 -8.15 10.78
N GLN A 124 33.15 -6.96 10.30
CA GLN A 124 33.23 -6.64 8.89
C GLN A 124 34.68 -6.59 8.44
N VAL A 125 34.99 -7.23 7.33
CA VAL A 125 36.30 -7.29 6.72
C VAL A 125 36.26 -6.57 5.37
N GLU A 126 37.29 -5.75 5.12
CA GLU A 126 37.50 -5.08 3.84
C GLU A 126 38.43 -5.91 2.97
N GLN A 127 37.96 -6.25 1.77
CA GLN A 127 38.73 -7.04 0.79
C GLN A 127 39.64 -6.15 -0.05
N SER A 128 40.57 -6.75 -0.83
CA SER A 128 41.53 -6.02 -1.65
C SER A 128 40.90 -5.20 -2.77
N ASP A 129 39.72 -5.56 -3.21
CA ASP A 129 38.93 -4.84 -4.21
C ASP A 129 38.10 -3.69 -3.61
N GLY A 130 38.19 -3.47 -2.29
CA GLY A 130 37.41 -2.49 -1.55
C GLY A 130 36.01 -2.95 -1.17
N SER A 131 35.60 -4.16 -1.53
CA SER A 131 34.34 -4.74 -1.07
C SER A 131 34.40 -5.09 0.41
N ARG A 132 33.24 -5.11 1.08
CA ARG A 132 33.13 -5.45 2.50
C ARG A 132 32.27 -6.71 2.65
N CYS A 133 32.73 -7.62 3.48
CA CYS A 133 32.01 -8.83 3.83
C CYS A 133 31.90 -8.99 5.35
N TRP A 134 30.80 -9.60 5.79
CA TRP A 134 30.57 -9.90 7.19
C TRP A 134 31.03 -11.29 7.53
N TRP A 135 31.85 -11.40 8.56
CA TRP A 135 32.36 -12.64 9.10
C TRP A 135 31.80 -12.91 10.47
N GLN A 136 31.33 -14.13 10.67
CA GLN A 136 31.05 -14.69 11.98
C GLN A 136 32.20 -15.59 12.37
N GLU A 137 32.87 -15.26 13.46
CA GLU A 137 33.94 -16.08 14.06
C GLU A 137 33.38 -16.74 15.31
N THR A 138 33.46 -18.08 15.36
CA THR A 138 33.05 -18.89 16.51
C THR A 138 34.24 -19.65 17.05
N VAL A 139 34.63 -19.32 18.29
CA VAL A 139 35.73 -19.98 19.02
C VAL A 139 35.11 -21.03 19.93
N LEU A 140 35.47 -22.30 19.68
CA LEU A 140 35.06 -23.45 20.49
C LEU A 140 36.27 -23.90 21.31
N MET A 141 36.18 -23.84 22.63
CA MET A 141 37.28 -24.12 23.54
C MET A 141 37.10 -25.47 24.26
N SER A 142 38.19 -26.20 24.40
CA SER A 142 38.24 -27.48 25.09
C SER A 142 39.51 -27.61 25.91
N GLN A 143 39.50 -28.52 26.85
CA GLN A 143 40.67 -28.85 27.69
C GLN A 143 41.07 -30.30 27.48
N GLU A 144 42.35 -30.50 27.24
CA GLU A 144 42.94 -31.80 27.04
C GLU A 144 44.10 -32.03 28.01
N MET A 145 44.32 -33.31 28.40
CA MET A 145 45.50 -33.71 29.13
C MET A 145 46.54 -34.26 28.14
N VAL A 146 47.67 -33.59 28.04
CA VAL A 146 48.76 -34.00 27.15
C VAL A 146 49.89 -34.58 28.00
N TYR A 147 50.29 -35.81 27.70
CA TYR A 147 51.42 -36.46 28.32
C TYR A 147 52.70 -36.13 27.55
N GLU A 148 53.60 -35.41 28.20
CA GLU A 148 54.88 -35.02 27.61
C GLU A 148 55.92 -36.09 27.86
N SER A 149 56.24 -36.84 26.81
CA SER A 149 57.18 -38.01 26.91
C SER A 149 58.59 -37.66 27.40
N LYS A 150 59.04 -36.41 27.21
CA LYS A 150 60.34 -35.91 27.63
C LYS A 150 60.44 -35.59 29.12
N THR A 151 59.41 -35.03 29.71
CA THR A 151 59.36 -34.58 31.11
C THR A 151 58.68 -35.62 32.01
N LYS A 152 58.03 -36.66 31.46
CA LYS A 152 57.16 -37.62 32.15
C LYS A 152 56.05 -36.94 32.99
N GLN A 153 55.62 -35.73 32.64
CA GLN A 153 54.59 -35.01 33.33
C GLN A 153 53.35 -34.88 32.44
N THR A 154 52.16 -34.91 33.06
CA THR A 154 50.89 -34.62 32.40
C THR A 154 50.62 -33.15 32.59
N SER A 155 50.50 -32.39 31.50
CA SER A 155 50.10 -30.98 31.53
C SER A 155 48.69 -30.83 30.96
N THR A 156 47.94 -29.87 31.49
CA THR A 156 46.63 -29.51 30.98
C THR A 156 46.79 -28.42 29.92
N VAL A 157 46.29 -28.67 28.73
CA VAL A 157 46.32 -27.72 27.61
C VAL A 157 44.89 -27.31 27.30
N ILE A 158 44.65 -26.01 27.13
CA ILE A 158 43.42 -25.47 26.61
C ILE A 158 43.63 -25.22 25.12
N GLY A 159 42.87 -25.93 24.30
CA GLY A 159 42.83 -25.78 22.86
C GLY A 159 41.56 -25.07 22.40
N ALA A 160 41.58 -24.54 21.20
CA ALA A 160 40.40 -23.97 20.56
C ALA A 160 40.30 -24.38 19.08
N ILE A 161 39.11 -24.63 18.63
CA ILE A 161 38.76 -24.68 17.21
C ILE A 161 38.02 -23.39 16.89
N ILE A 162 38.50 -22.67 15.88
CA ILE A 162 37.91 -21.39 15.46
C ILE A 162 37.31 -21.59 14.08
N LEU A 163 36.05 -21.30 13.97
CA LEU A 163 35.23 -21.40 12.76
C LEU A 163 34.91 -20.02 12.22
N PHE A 164 35.13 -19.81 10.93
CA PHE A 164 34.80 -18.57 10.25
C PHE A 164 33.78 -18.84 9.17
N LYS A 165 32.69 -18.09 9.20
CA LYS A 165 31.60 -18.17 8.23
C LYS A 165 31.33 -16.79 7.63
N ASP A 166 31.21 -16.73 6.31
CA ASP A 166 30.70 -15.52 5.64
C ASP A 166 29.19 -15.41 5.85
N ILE A 167 28.76 -14.33 6.45
CA ILE A 167 27.35 -14.02 6.74
C ILE A 167 26.88 -12.77 6.01
N SER A 168 27.59 -12.37 4.94
CA SER A 168 27.27 -11.18 4.17
C SER A 168 25.88 -11.26 3.54
N GLU A 169 25.52 -12.41 2.98
CA GLU A 169 24.19 -12.62 2.37
C GLU A 169 23.06 -12.47 3.40
N PHE A 170 23.28 -12.93 4.63
CA PHE A 170 22.33 -12.79 5.73
C PHE A 170 22.10 -11.30 6.08
N HIS A 171 23.18 -10.53 6.25
CA HIS A 171 23.09 -9.09 6.53
C HIS A 171 22.44 -8.32 5.38
N GLU A 172 22.79 -8.63 4.12
CA GLU A 172 22.14 -8.00 2.97
C GLU A 172 20.62 -8.30 2.90
N GLN A 173 20.23 -9.52 3.27
CA GLN A 173 18.82 -9.90 3.30
C GLN A 173 18.09 -9.16 4.42
N GLU A 174 18.68 -9.05 5.60
CA GLU A 174 18.12 -8.31 6.74
C GLU A 174 17.95 -6.83 6.41
N ASP A 175 18.95 -6.20 5.80
CA ASP A 175 18.91 -4.80 5.39
C ASP A 175 17.81 -4.55 4.34
N ARG A 176 17.69 -5.43 3.32
CA ARG A 176 16.62 -5.36 2.31
C ARG A 176 15.23 -5.50 2.93
N GLU A 177 15.07 -6.40 3.90
CA GLU A 177 13.79 -6.58 4.59
C GLU A 177 13.46 -5.37 5.47
N ARG A 178 14.44 -4.83 6.16
CA ARG A 178 14.30 -3.61 6.97
C ARG A 178 13.89 -2.41 6.13
N GLU A 179 14.52 -2.22 4.97
CA GLU A 179 14.18 -1.15 4.03
C GLU A 179 12.73 -1.31 3.50
N ARG A 180 12.33 -2.53 3.13
CA ARG A 180 10.95 -2.82 2.70
C ARG A 180 9.93 -2.53 3.79
N LEU A 181 10.22 -2.92 5.03
CA LEU A 181 9.35 -2.64 6.18
C LEU A 181 9.25 -1.14 6.46
N GLN A 182 10.35 -0.42 6.36
CA GLN A 182 10.37 1.03 6.55
C GLN A 182 9.48 1.74 5.50
N VAL A 183 9.63 1.39 4.23
CA VAL A 183 8.79 1.95 3.15
C VAL A 183 7.30 1.61 3.35
N ALA A 184 6.99 0.37 3.73
CA ALA A 184 5.62 -0.04 4.01
C ALA A 184 5.02 0.70 5.21
N TYR A 185 5.81 0.91 6.27
CA TYR A 185 5.40 1.67 7.44
C TYR A 185 5.11 3.14 7.10
N GLU A 186 6.01 3.79 6.37
CA GLU A 186 5.83 5.19 5.96
C GLU A 186 4.57 5.37 5.11
N LYS A 187 4.31 4.43 4.20
CA LYS A 187 3.08 4.43 3.39
C LYS A 187 1.83 4.27 4.27
N ALA A 188 1.83 3.32 5.20
CA ALA A 188 0.70 3.08 6.10
C ALA A 188 0.45 4.26 7.05
N ASP A 189 1.50 4.93 7.52
CA ASP A 189 1.39 6.13 8.36
C ASP A 189 0.78 7.30 7.58
N LEU A 190 1.20 7.52 6.33
CA LEU A 190 0.61 8.54 5.45
C LEU A 190 -0.88 8.27 5.19
N GLU A 191 -1.26 7.03 4.91
CA GLU A 191 -2.66 6.63 4.71
C GLU A 191 -3.49 6.83 5.99
N SER A 192 -2.95 6.48 7.16
CA SER A 192 -3.61 6.65 8.45
C SER A 192 -3.83 8.12 8.80
N ARG A 193 -2.83 8.97 8.56
CA ARG A 193 -2.93 10.43 8.76
C ARG A 193 -3.96 11.05 7.85
N ALA A 194 -3.96 10.70 6.56
CA ALA A 194 -4.95 11.15 5.60
C ALA A 194 -6.38 10.77 6.03
N LYS A 195 -6.57 9.53 6.52
CA LYS A 195 -7.86 9.07 7.05
C LYS A 195 -8.30 9.84 8.30
N THR A 196 -7.38 10.16 9.20
CA THR A 196 -7.68 10.95 10.40
C THR A 196 -8.06 12.39 10.04
N GLU A 197 -7.33 13.00 9.13
CA GLU A 197 -7.64 14.35 8.64
C GLU A 197 -9.00 14.39 7.94
N PHE A 198 -9.32 13.35 7.16
CA PHE A 198 -10.63 13.12 6.58
C PHE A 198 -11.75 13.16 7.60
N MET A 199 -11.66 12.33 8.65
CA MET A 199 -12.68 12.26 9.70
C MET A 199 -12.88 13.59 10.41
N ASN A 200 -11.80 14.34 10.63
CA ASN A 200 -11.86 15.65 11.27
C ASN A 200 -12.58 16.70 10.38
N ARG A 201 -12.26 16.74 9.09
CA ARG A 201 -12.92 17.64 8.12
C ARG A 201 -14.39 17.27 7.98
N MET A 202 -14.73 15.99 7.86
CA MET A 202 -16.11 15.53 7.79
C MET A 202 -16.93 15.94 9.01
N SER A 203 -16.37 15.77 10.20
CA SER A 203 -17.02 16.19 11.44
C SER A 203 -17.31 17.69 11.46
N HIS A 204 -16.40 18.51 10.92
CA HIS A 204 -16.59 19.95 10.81
C HIS A 204 -17.69 20.29 9.81
N ASP A 205 -17.66 19.67 8.62
CA ASP A 205 -18.56 20.00 7.51
C ASP A 205 -20.00 19.51 7.76
N ILE A 206 -20.17 18.43 8.53
CA ILE A 206 -21.46 17.97 9.04
C ILE A 206 -21.98 18.90 10.15
N ARG A 207 -21.10 19.36 11.06
CA ARG A 207 -21.49 20.21 12.20
C ARG A 207 -21.99 21.57 11.73
N THR A 208 -21.44 22.14 10.68
CA THR A 208 -21.79 23.48 10.19
C THR A 208 -23.26 23.59 9.76
N PRO A 209 -23.81 22.75 8.85
CA PRO A 209 -25.21 22.80 8.50
C PRO A 209 -26.14 22.44 9.67
N ILE A 210 -25.76 21.50 10.54
CA ILE A 210 -26.53 21.15 11.75
C ILE A 210 -26.68 22.36 12.65
N ASN A 211 -25.59 23.10 12.93
CA ASN A 211 -25.63 24.31 13.74
C ASN A 211 -26.45 25.42 13.05
N GLY A 212 -26.40 25.52 11.72
CA GLY A 212 -27.24 26.41 10.91
C GLY A 212 -28.71 26.10 11.12
N ILE A 213 -29.13 24.86 10.97
CA ILE A 213 -30.51 24.39 11.19
C ILE A 213 -30.98 24.73 12.62
N LEU A 214 -30.17 24.40 13.63
CA LEU A 214 -30.50 24.71 15.04
C LEU A 214 -30.65 26.21 15.25
N GLY A 215 -29.80 27.05 14.67
CA GLY A 215 -29.91 28.51 14.71
C GLY A 215 -31.19 29.04 14.09
N MET A 216 -31.58 28.53 12.90
CA MET A 216 -32.82 28.91 12.22
C MET A 216 -34.06 28.51 13.03
N ILE A 217 -34.08 27.31 13.63
CA ILE A 217 -35.16 26.88 14.52
C ILE A 217 -35.29 27.80 15.74
N GLN A 218 -34.18 28.27 16.33
CA GLN A 218 -34.22 29.25 17.42
C GLN A 218 -34.74 30.61 16.96
N MET A 219 -34.41 31.03 15.73
CA MET A 219 -34.95 32.27 15.14
C MET A 219 -36.44 32.17 14.89
N ILE A 220 -36.95 31.05 14.36
CA ILE A 220 -38.40 30.80 14.19
C ILE A 220 -39.12 30.90 15.56
N ARG A 221 -38.57 30.26 16.62
CA ARG A 221 -39.14 30.31 17.96
C ARG A 221 -39.23 31.72 18.54
N LYS A 222 -38.24 32.60 18.22
CA LYS A 222 -38.24 33.99 18.68
C LYS A 222 -39.21 34.90 17.88
N ASN A 223 -39.37 34.57 16.60
CA ASN A 223 -40.12 35.43 15.65
C ASN A 223 -41.41 34.74 15.17
N TYR A 224 -42.05 33.93 16.00
CA TYR A 224 -43.22 33.12 15.63
C TYR A 224 -44.43 33.87 15.08
N LYS A 225 -44.45 35.23 15.16
CA LYS A 225 -45.51 36.11 14.62
C LYS A 225 -45.12 36.74 13.29
N ASP A 226 -43.90 36.59 12.83
CA ASP A 226 -43.34 37.18 11.63
C ASP A 226 -43.25 36.09 10.53
N GLN A 227 -44.32 36.01 9.70
CA GLN A 227 -44.46 34.95 8.69
C GLN A 227 -43.34 35.00 7.66
N GLU A 228 -42.90 36.19 7.24
CA GLU A 228 -41.84 36.35 6.24
C GLU A 228 -40.50 35.82 6.75
N LYS A 229 -40.16 36.12 8.02
CA LYS A 229 -38.95 35.58 8.64
C LYS A 229 -39.01 34.06 8.87
N ILE A 230 -40.21 33.53 9.13
CA ILE A 230 -40.36 32.06 9.28
C ILE A 230 -40.11 31.42 7.92
N GLU A 231 -40.70 31.90 6.83
CA GLU A 231 -40.48 31.38 5.49
C GLU A 231 -38.99 31.44 5.10
N GLU A 232 -38.33 32.60 5.30
CA GLU A 232 -36.88 32.72 5.06
C GLU A 232 -36.05 31.72 5.85
N CYS A 233 -36.39 31.45 7.12
CA CYS A 233 -35.71 30.46 7.95
C CYS A 233 -35.96 29.03 7.48
N VAL A 234 -37.17 28.69 7.05
CA VAL A 234 -37.55 27.39 6.50
C VAL A 234 -36.76 27.12 5.21
N ASP A 235 -36.71 28.07 4.28
CA ASP A 235 -35.95 27.94 3.05
C ASP A 235 -34.44 27.66 3.33
N LYS A 236 -33.88 28.36 4.32
CA LYS A 236 -32.47 28.14 4.73
C LYS A 236 -32.27 26.80 5.41
N ILE A 237 -33.27 26.30 6.16
CA ILE A 237 -33.23 24.94 6.73
C ILE A 237 -33.25 23.92 5.62
N ASP A 238 -34.15 24.03 4.65
CA ASP A 238 -34.25 23.10 3.52
C ASP A 238 -32.95 23.04 2.73
N LEU A 239 -32.33 24.18 2.43
CA LEU A 239 -31.04 24.26 1.77
C LEU A 239 -29.93 23.54 2.60
N SER A 240 -29.95 23.73 3.92
CA SER A 240 -28.98 23.12 4.82
C SER A 240 -29.15 21.58 4.92
N VAL A 241 -30.40 21.11 4.91
CA VAL A 241 -30.74 19.67 4.90
C VAL A 241 -30.32 19.03 3.59
N GLN A 242 -30.60 19.67 2.44
CA GLN A 242 -30.15 19.19 1.14
C GLN A 242 -28.63 19.05 1.09
N HIS A 243 -27.91 20.10 1.52
CA HIS A 243 -26.44 20.05 1.56
C HIS A 243 -25.90 18.95 2.49
N LEU A 244 -26.54 18.74 3.65
CA LEU A 244 -26.17 17.66 4.57
C LEU A 244 -26.40 16.28 3.95
N SER A 245 -27.51 16.10 3.25
CA SER A 245 -27.84 14.86 2.54
C SER A 245 -26.81 14.54 1.44
N GLU A 246 -26.42 15.55 0.65
CA GLU A 246 -25.37 15.42 -0.36
C GLU A 246 -24.03 14.98 0.28
N LEU A 247 -23.61 15.63 1.37
CA LEU A 247 -22.39 15.29 2.12
C LEU A 247 -22.40 13.84 2.60
N VAL A 248 -23.50 13.40 3.22
CA VAL A 248 -23.63 12.03 3.74
C VAL A 248 -23.53 11.02 2.59
N ASN A 249 -24.24 11.28 1.47
CA ASN A 249 -24.20 10.40 0.31
C ASN A 249 -22.80 10.34 -0.32
N ASP A 250 -22.11 11.47 -0.43
CA ASP A 250 -20.72 11.53 -0.94
C ASP A 250 -19.76 10.69 -0.09
N VAL A 251 -19.91 10.75 1.25
CA VAL A 251 -19.10 9.95 2.18
C VAL A 251 -19.38 8.46 2.04
N LEU A 252 -20.66 8.07 1.96
CA LEU A 252 -21.06 6.69 1.80
C LEU A 252 -20.53 6.10 0.48
N ASP A 253 -20.57 6.88 -0.59
CA ASP A 253 -20.10 6.43 -1.89
C ASP A 253 -18.57 6.34 -1.94
N MET A 254 -17.87 7.32 -1.36
CA MET A 254 -16.42 7.24 -1.23
C MET A 254 -16.01 5.98 -0.44
N SER A 255 -16.71 5.68 0.66
CA SER A 255 -16.48 4.46 1.45
C SER A 255 -16.72 3.18 0.65
N LYS A 256 -17.76 3.14 -0.20
CA LYS A 256 -18.05 2.00 -1.09
C LYS A 256 -17.00 1.84 -2.19
N ILE A 257 -16.52 2.95 -2.74
CA ILE A 257 -15.46 2.96 -3.76
C ILE A 257 -14.13 2.47 -3.16
N GLU A 258 -13.70 3.01 -2.01
CA GLU A 258 -12.44 2.64 -1.35
C GLU A 258 -12.42 1.18 -0.88
N SER A 259 -13.54 0.70 -0.34
CA SER A 259 -13.66 -0.69 0.14
C SER A 259 -13.83 -1.72 -0.99
N GLY A 260 -14.02 -1.25 -2.24
CA GLY A 260 -14.27 -2.12 -3.40
C GLY A 260 -15.69 -2.73 -3.46
N TYR A 261 -16.55 -2.43 -2.47
CA TYR A 261 -17.91 -2.95 -2.37
C TYR A 261 -18.94 -2.28 -3.29
N LEU A 262 -18.51 -1.36 -4.17
CA LEU A 262 -19.42 -0.80 -5.16
C LEU A 262 -19.73 -1.86 -6.22
N GLU A 263 -20.93 -2.40 -6.20
CA GLU A 263 -21.46 -3.27 -7.25
C GLU A 263 -22.13 -2.42 -8.33
N LEU A 264 -21.70 -2.58 -9.57
CA LEU A 264 -22.31 -1.90 -10.71
C LEU A 264 -23.55 -2.64 -11.17
N GLN A 265 -24.64 -1.92 -11.39
CA GLN A 265 -25.84 -2.45 -12.01
C GLN A 265 -25.71 -2.42 -13.53
N ASN A 266 -26.23 -3.45 -14.20
CA ASN A 266 -26.21 -3.55 -15.67
C ASN A 266 -27.64 -3.47 -16.19
N ASP A 267 -28.17 -2.25 -16.25
CA ASP A 267 -29.47 -1.98 -16.82
C ASP A 267 -29.37 -1.69 -18.32
N THR A 268 -30.40 -2.01 -19.10
CA THR A 268 -30.50 -1.57 -20.48
C THR A 268 -30.98 -0.13 -20.53
N PHE A 269 -30.29 0.75 -21.25
CA PHE A 269 -30.65 2.15 -21.37
C PHE A 269 -30.39 2.70 -22.77
N ASP A 270 -31.13 3.75 -23.11
CA ASP A 270 -30.85 4.59 -24.27
C ASP A 270 -29.96 5.77 -23.88
N LEU A 271 -28.79 5.87 -24.51
CA LEU A 271 -27.79 6.91 -24.20
C LEU A 271 -28.33 8.32 -24.44
N ASN A 272 -29.09 8.53 -25.51
CA ASN A 272 -29.66 9.84 -25.83
C ASN A 272 -30.67 10.27 -24.75
N THR A 273 -31.53 9.35 -24.33
CA THR A 273 -32.50 9.59 -23.26
C THR A 273 -31.80 9.93 -21.95
N LEU A 274 -30.71 9.25 -21.61
CA LEU A 274 -29.95 9.53 -20.39
C LEU A 274 -29.32 10.95 -20.43
N ILE A 275 -28.76 11.34 -21.58
CA ILE A 275 -28.17 12.67 -21.76
C ILE A 275 -29.27 13.74 -21.65
N ASP A 276 -30.41 13.58 -22.35
CA ASP A 276 -31.52 14.51 -22.30
C ASP A 276 -32.04 14.72 -20.86
N GLN A 277 -32.13 13.63 -20.07
CA GLN A 277 -32.53 13.73 -18.67
C GLN A 277 -31.54 14.52 -17.81
N VAL A 278 -30.24 14.37 -18.05
CA VAL A 278 -29.20 15.16 -17.35
C VAL A 278 -29.30 16.64 -17.76
N GLU A 279 -29.46 16.90 -19.04
CA GLU A 279 -29.61 18.26 -19.57
C GLU A 279 -30.82 19.00 -18.96
N VAL A 280 -31.98 18.34 -18.81
CA VAL A 280 -33.16 18.90 -18.15
C VAL A 280 -32.86 19.27 -16.70
N VAL A 281 -32.10 18.43 -15.96
CA VAL A 281 -31.78 18.73 -14.54
C VAL A 281 -30.89 19.95 -14.42
N VAL A 282 -29.94 20.15 -15.33
CA VAL A 282 -28.97 21.26 -15.25
C VAL A 282 -29.48 22.56 -15.88
N SER A 283 -30.50 22.51 -16.75
CA SER A 283 -30.99 23.66 -17.53
C SER A 283 -31.37 24.85 -16.65
N ALA A 284 -32.10 24.63 -15.56
CA ALA A 284 -32.53 25.68 -14.65
C ALA A 284 -31.33 26.40 -13.98
N GLN A 285 -30.26 25.67 -13.64
CA GLN A 285 -29.06 26.23 -13.03
C GLN A 285 -28.22 27.02 -14.04
N VAL A 286 -28.11 26.51 -15.26
CA VAL A 286 -27.44 27.16 -16.38
C VAL A 286 -28.11 28.50 -16.71
N GLU A 287 -29.45 28.50 -16.79
CA GLU A 287 -30.26 29.71 -17.04
C GLU A 287 -30.11 30.75 -15.91
N ALA A 288 -30.18 30.30 -14.65
CA ALA A 288 -30.03 31.19 -13.48
C ALA A 288 -28.66 31.88 -13.42
N MET A 289 -27.63 31.26 -13.97
CA MET A 289 -26.26 31.81 -14.05
C MET A 289 -25.98 32.53 -15.37
N GLU A 290 -26.98 32.64 -16.26
CA GLU A 290 -26.86 33.29 -17.60
C GLU A 290 -25.77 32.63 -18.44
N ILE A 291 -25.52 31.30 -18.27
CA ILE A 291 -24.49 30.54 -18.98
C ILE A 291 -25.05 30.10 -20.34
N SER A 292 -24.27 30.24 -21.41
CA SER A 292 -24.60 29.68 -22.72
C SER A 292 -24.26 28.20 -22.71
N TYR A 293 -25.23 27.35 -23.05
CA TYR A 293 -25.06 25.90 -23.07
C TYR A 293 -25.29 25.31 -24.48
N GLU A 294 -24.36 24.51 -24.96
CA GLU A 294 -24.49 23.78 -26.22
C GLU A 294 -24.16 22.29 -26.02
N SER A 295 -24.99 21.42 -26.60
CA SER A 295 -24.78 19.97 -26.58
C SER A 295 -24.56 19.41 -27.98
N HIS A 296 -23.53 18.60 -28.12
CA HIS A 296 -23.12 18.01 -29.42
C HIS A 296 -23.04 16.50 -29.31
N ARG A 297 -23.67 15.79 -30.24
CA ARG A 297 -23.62 14.33 -30.37
C ARG A 297 -23.01 13.96 -31.72
N GLU A 298 -21.81 13.40 -31.68
CA GLU A 298 -21.04 13.06 -32.89
C GLU A 298 -20.99 11.56 -33.12
N LYS A 299 -21.48 11.09 -34.28
CA LYS A 299 -21.34 9.70 -34.73
C LYS A 299 -21.83 8.66 -33.70
N VAL A 300 -22.89 8.97 -32.93
CA VAL A 300 -23.51 8.05 -31.99
C VAL A 300 -24.45 7.12 -32.78
N ASN A 301 -23.93 5.94 -33.15
CA ASN A 301 -24.68 4.95 -33.93
C ASN A 301 -25.38 3.91 -33.05
N HIS A 302 -24.80 3.62 -31.87
CA HIS A 302 -25.30 2.65 -30.93
C HIS A 302 -25.79 3.35 -29.68
N THR A 303 -27.10 3.49 -29.51
CA THR A 303 -27.69 4.20 -28.37
C THR A 303 -28.24 3.24 -27.31
N MET A 304 -28.69 2.05 -27.69
CA MET A 304 -29.17 1.03 -26.76
C MET A 304 -27.99 0.26 -26.16
N LEU A 305 -27.71 0.54 -24.89
CA LEU A 305 -26.52 0.09 -24.18
C LEU A 305 -26.88 -0.60 -22.87
N SER A 306 -25.96 -1.39 -22.34
CA SER A 306 -26.07 -1.99 -21.01
C SER A 306 -25.03 -1.41 -20.07
N GLY A 307 -25.45 -0.93 -18.90
CA GLY A 307 -24.57 -0.35 -17.90
C GLY A 307 -25.31 0.30 -16.74
N ASP A 308 -24.57 0.86 -15.80
CA ASP A 308 -25.12 1.53 -14.62
C ASP A 308 -25.48 3.00 -14.91
N THR A 309 -26.76 3.21 -15.25
CA THR A 309 -27.29 4.56 -15.58
C THR A 309 -27.19 5.52 -14.42
N LEU A 310 -27.32 5.05 -13.19
CA LEU A 310 -27.24 5.86 -11.98
C LEU A 310 -25.84 6.44 -11.81
N GLN A 311 -24.81 5.60 -12.00
CA GLN A 311 -23.43 6.06 -11.87
C GLN A 311 -23.00 6.97 -13.03
N ILE A 312 -23.43 6.67 -14.26
CA ILE A 312 -23.16 7.55 -15.41
C ILE A 312 -23.78 8.92 -15.18
N ARG A 313 -25.06 8.97 -14.78
CA ARG A 313 -25.74 10.22 -14.44
C ARG A 313 -25.01 10.99 -13.36
N ARG A 314 -24.53 10.31 -12.34
CA ARG A 314 -23.80 10.90 -11.23
C ARG A 314 -22.46 11.50 -11.67
N ILE A 315 -21.70 10.80 -12.52
CA ILE A 315 -20.47 11.34 -13.13
C ILE A 315 -20.79 12.65 -13.86
N MET A 316 -21.79 12.63 -14.73
CA MET A 316 -22.18 13.80 -15.52
C MET A 316 -22.62 14.97 -14.63
N LEU A 317 -23.52 14.74 -13.67
CA LEU A 317 -24.03 15.79 -12.76
C LEU A 317 -22.91 16.41 -11.91
N ASN A 318 -21.94 15.62 -11.42
CA ASN A 318 -20.78 16.16 -10.70
C ASN A 318 -19.93 17.08 -11.58
N LEU A 319 -19.66 16.68 -12.82
CA LEU A 319 -18.88 17.48 -13.76
C LEU A 319 -19.65 18.76 -14.17
N PHE A 320 -20.94 18.67 -14.43
CA PHE A 320 -21.80 19.82 -14.73
C PHE A 320 -21.88 20.79 -13.55
N SER A 321 -22.14 20.29 -12.35
CA SER A 321 -22.18 21.11 -11.13
C SER A 321 -20.89 21.92 -10.97
N ASN A 322 -19.72 21.29 -11.20
CA ASN A 322 -18.45 22.00 -11.19
C ASN A 322 -18.34 23.03 -12.32
N ALA A 323 -18.74 22.68 -13.55
CA ALA A 323 -18.69 23.58 -14.70
C ALA A 323 -19.60 24.82 -14.52
N ILE A 324 -20.74 24.67 -13.86
CA ILE A 324 -21.66 25.79 -13.53
C ILE A 324 -21.08 26.60 -12.37
N LYS A 325 -20.73 25.94 -11.27
CA LYS A 325 -20.31 26.58 -10.01
C LYS A 325 -19.03 27.40 -10.17
N TYR A 326 -18.09 26.95 -10.97
CA TYR A 326 -16.81 27.62 -11.18
C TYR A 326 -16.75 28.42 -12.49
N ASN A 327 -17.88 28.57 -13.16
CA ASN A 327 -17.99 29.46 -14.32
C ASN A 327 -18.16 30.92 -13.92
N LYS A 328 -17.99 31.79 -14.87
CA LYS A 328 -18.37 33.21 -14.76
C LYS A 328 -19.79 33.44 -15.28
N ARG A 329 -20.47 34.46 -14.77
CA ARG A 329 -21.78 34.90 -15.31
C ARG A 329 -21.63 35.26 -16.76
N GLY A 330 -22.54 34.82 -17.63
CA GLY A 330 -22.40 34.95 -19.08
C GLY A 330 -21.33 34.11 -19.72
N GLY A 331 -20.83 33.07 -19.02
CA GLY A 331 -19.88 32.11 -19.55
C GLY A 331 -20.50 31.08 -20.49
N ARG A 332 -19.76 30.08 -20.86
CA ARG A 332 -20.22 29.02 -21.77
C ARG A 332 -19.85 27.63 -21.23
N ILE A 333 -20.72 26.66 -21.49
CA ILE A 333 -20.49 25.21 -21.25
C ILE A 333 -20.85 24.50 -22.55
N ASP A 334 -19.90 23.71 -23.06
CA ASP A 334 -20.09 22.83 -24.23
C ASP A 334 -19.94 21.38 -23.82
N THR A 335 -20.85 20.53 -24.26
CA THR A 335 -20.77 19.08 -24.05
C THR A 335 -20.70 18.35 -25.39
N TYR A 336 -19.89 17.31 -25.40
CA TYR A 336 -19.73 16.44 -26.57
C TYR A 336 -19.82 15.00 -26.14
N VAL A 337 -20.60 14.21 -26.86
CA VAL A 337 -20.64 12.76 -26.75
C VAL A 337 -20.31 12.19 -28.13
N LYS A 338 -19.32 11.34 -28.18
CA LYS A 338 -18.81 10.77 -29.43
C LYS A 338 -18.58 9.27 -29.28
N GLU A 339 -19.13 8.50 -30.19
CA GLU A 339 -18.77 7.10 -30.34
C GLU A 339 -17.41 7.00 -31.06
N LEU A 340 -16.45 6.34 -30.42
CA LEU A 340 -15.08 6.20 -30.92
C LEU A 340 -14.88 4.95 -31.76
N SER A 341 -15.42 3.83 -31.29
CA SER A 341 -15.28 2.52 -31.92
C SER A 341 -16.38 1.57 -31.45
N PHE A 342 -16.63 0.56 -32.28
CA PHE A 342 -17.47 -0.58 -31.96
C PHE A 342 -16.74 -1.86 -32.39
N ASP A 343 -16.61 -2.83 -31.49
CA ASP A 343 -15.89 -4.08 -31.73
C ASP A 343 -16.80 -5.28 -32.09
N GLY A 344 -18.11 -5.02 -32.29
CA GLY A 344 -19.13 -6.06 -32.53
C GLY A 344 -19.91 -6.46 -31.28
N MET A 345 -19.42 -6.10 -30.08
CA MET A 345 -20.08 -6.36 -28.79
C MET A 345 -20.23 -5.11 -27.96
N CYS A 346 -19.16 -4.33 -27.85
CA CYS A 346 -19.10 -3.10 -27.05
C CYS A 346 -18.84 -1.88 -27.90
N ALA A 347 -19.50 -0.78 -27.60
CA ALA A 347 -19.23 0.54 -28.16
C ALA A 347 -18.48 1.40 -27.14
N ALA A 348 -17.39 2.03 -27.58
CA ALA A 348 -16.60 2.92 -26.76
C ALA A 348 -16.99 4.37 -27.04
N PHE A 349 -17.16 5.15 -25.99
CA PHE A 349 -17.59 6.54 -26.05
C PHE A 349 -16.61 7.47 -25.37
N GLU A 350 -16.42 8.67 -25.95
CA GLU A 350 -15.82 9.83 -25.32
C GLU A 350 -16.93 10.78 -24.89
N PHE A 351 -16.91 11.17 -23.63
CA PHE A 351 -17.71 12.24 -23.06
C PHE A 351 -16.80 13.40 -22.73
N ARG A 352 -17.15 14.61 -23.17
CA ARG A 352 -16.36 15.80 -22.94
C ARG A 352 -17.26 16.93 -22.46
N ILE A 353 -16.83 17.60 -21.39
CA ILE A 353 -17.49 18.79 -20.84
C ILE A 353 -16.43 19.87 -20.78
N THR A 354 -16.70 21.01 -21.42
CA THR A 354 -15.80 22.16 -21.49
C THR A 354 -16.51 23.39 -20.94
N ASP A 355 -15.87 24.10 -20.01
CA ASP A 355 -16.34 25.35 -19.44
C ASP A 355 -15.37 26.51 -19.70
N THR A 356 -15.87 27.73 -19.63
CA THR A 356 -15.09 28.98 -19.73
C THR A 356 -14.86 29.64 -18.36
N GLY A 357 -14.84 28.83 -17.31
CA GLY A 357 -14.71 29.26 -15.93
C GLY A 357 -13.32 29.73 -15.53
N VAL A 358 -13.08 29.76 -14.22
CA VAL A 358 -11.82 30.27 -13.64
C VAL A 358 -10.59 29.38 -13.92
N GLY A 359 -10.80 28.17 -14.42
CA GLY A 359 -9.70 27.22 -14.70
C GLY A 359 -8.96 26.75 -13.44
N MET A 360 -7.92 25.93 -13.61
CA MET A 360 -7.14 25.33 -12.53
C MET A 360 -5.64 25.41 -12.85
N SER A 361 -4.79 25.49 -11.80
CA SER A 361 -3.35 25.46 -11.97
C SER A 361 -2.84 24.04 -12.32
N ARG A 362 -1.73 23.97 -13.07
CA ARG A 362 -1.11 22.69 -13.44
C ARG A 362 -0.68 21.87 -12.21
N LYS A 363 -0.25 22.55 -11.15
CA LYS A 363 0.15 21.89 -9.91
C LYS A 363 -1.04 21.19 -9.26
N TYR A 364 -2.17 21.89 -9.11
CA TYR A 364 -3.38 21.35 -8.52
C TYR A 364 -3.93 20.16 -9.32
N ILE A 365 -3.98 20.28 -10.66
CA ILE A 365 -4.44 19.19 -11.53
C ILE A 365 -3.61 17.93 -11.33
N LYS A 366 -2.27 18.07 -11.26
CA LYS A 366 -1.36 16.94 -11.21
C LYS A 366 -1.29 16.28 -9.84
N GLU A 367 -1.36 17.05 -8.77
CA GLU A 367 -1.06 16.58 -7.42
C GLU A 367 -2.31 16.40 -6.55
N GLU A 368 -3.41 17.15 -6.80
CA GLU A 368 -4.49 17.28 -5.82
C GLU A 368 -5.91 17.07 -6.37
N LEU A 369 -6.21 17.39 -7.63
CA LEU A 369 -7.57 17.41 -8.18
C LEU A 369 -8.42 16.17 -7.86
N PHE A 370 -7.83 15.00 -7.93
CA PHE A 370 -8.52 13.73 -7.69
C PHE A 370 -8.31 13.16 -6.29
N LYS A 371 -7.59 13.88 -5.41
CA LYS A 371 -7.51 13.50 -4.01
C LYS A 371 -8.80 13.93 -3.29
N PRO A 372 -9.32 13.09 -2.40
CA PRO A 372 -10.47 13.47 -1.59
C PRO A 372 -10.20 14.76 -0.79
N PHE A 373 -11.22 15.64 -0.67
CA PHE A 373 -11.22 16.86 0.16
C PHE A 373 -10.26 17.96 -0.27
N THR A 374 -9.68 17.87 -1.44
CA THR A 374 -8.82 18.91 -1.96
C THR A 374 -9.64 19.95 -2.71
N GLN A 375 -9.29 21.22 -2.51
CA GLN A 375 -9.84 22.36 -3.25
C GLN A 375 -8.70 23.33 -3.53
N GLU A 376 -8.66 23.87 -4.73
CA GLU A 376 -7.71 24.94 -5.02
C GLU A 376 -8.20 26.23 -4.40
N ILE A 377 -7.47 26.73 -3.41
CA ILE A 377 -7.79 27.98 -2.70
C ILE A 377 -7.32 29.16 -3.57
N ASN A 378 -8.24 29.79 -4.25
CA ASN A 378 -8.03 31.06 -4.96
C ASN A 378 -9.08 32.06 -4.47
N ASP A 379 -8.75 33.37 -4.42
CA ASP A 379 -9.63 34.42 -3.92
C ASP A 379 -11.01 34.44 -4.61
N ALA A 380 -11.09 34.04 -5.87
CA ALA A 380 -12.31 33.91 -6.64
C ALA A 380 -13.19 32.70 -6.26
N ARG A 381 -12.65 31.71 -5.54
CA ARG A 381 -13.32 30.45 -5.18
C ARG A 381 -13.78 30.41 -3.73
N THR A 382 -13.36 31.33 -2.90
CA THR A 382 -13.74 31.42 -1.47
C THR A 382 -15.25 31.57 -1.24
N GLN A 383 -16.01 31.96 -2.25
CA GLN A 383 -17.45 32.07 -2.16
C GLN A 383 -18.20 30.74 -2.27
N TYR A 384 -17.58 29.68 -2.81
CA TYR A 384 -18.25 28.40 -3.07
C TYR A 384 -17.62 27.27 -2.24
N LYS A 385 -18.16 27.01 -1.05
CA LYS A 385 -17.83 25.85 -0.25
C LYS A 385 -18.36 24.58 -0.92
N GLY A 386 -17.49 23.63 -1.20
CA GLY A 386 -17.82 22.28 -1.67
C GLY A 386 -17.17 21.24 -0.79
N THR A 387 -17.59 19.99 -0.93
CA THR A 387 -17.06 18.86 -0.15
C THR A 387 -15.62 18.48 -0.51
N GLY A 388 -15.20 18.79 -1.75
CA GLY A 388 -13.95 18.31 -2.33
C GLY A 388 -13.95 16.81 -2.65
N LEU A 389 -15.11 16.14 -2.55
CA LEU A 389 -15.27 14.72 -2.85
C LEU A 389 -15.69 14.44 -4.30
N GLY A 390 -16.40 15.38 -4.93
CA GLY A 390 -17.00 15.13 -6.24
C GLY A 390 -16.02 14.62 -7.30
N MET A 391 -14.80 15.18 -7.38
CA MET A 391 -13.82 14.75 -8.38
C MET A 391 -13.16 13.40 -8.06
N SER A 392 -12.93 13.07 -6.79
CA SER A 392 -12.45 11.73 -6.39
C SER A 392 -13.51 10.67 -6.63
N ILE A 393 -14.80 10.99 -6.39
CA ILE A 393 -15.93 10.10 -6.70
C ILE A 393 -16.02 9.87 -8.22
N VAL A 394 -15.96 10.94 -9.03
CA VAL A 394 -15.99 10.84 -10.51
C VAL A 394 -14.88 9.92 -11.00
N LYS A 395 -13.65 10.13 -10.53
CA LYS A 395 -12.52 9.27 -10.91
C LYS A 395 -12.74 7.81 -10.50
N GLY A 396 -13.14 7.57 -9.25
CA GLY A 396 -13.40 6.21 -8.74
C GLY A 396 -14.50 5.48 -9.52
N LEU A 397 -15.60 6.18 -9.87
CA LEU A 397 -16.69 5.63 -10.66
C LEU A 397 -16.24 5.29 -12.09
N VAL A 398 -15.55 6.22 -12.77
CA VAL A 398 -15.03 5.99 -14.12
C VAL A 398 -14.06 4.81 -14.15
N GLU A 399 -13.13 4.72 -13.19
CA GLU A 399 -12.18 3.60 -13.08
C GLU A 399 -12.88 2.28 -12.75
N LYS A 400 -13.88 2.28 -11.86
CA LYS A 400 -14.67 1.09 -11.53
C LYS A 400 -15.49 0.58 -12.74
N MET A 401 -15.94 1.48 -13.62
CA MET A 401 -16.60 1.16 -14.87
C MET A 401 -15.62 0.76 -15.99
N GLY A 402 -14.33 0.60 -15.69
CA GLY A 402 -13.29 0.22 -16.66
C GLY A 402 -12.86 1.35 -17.60
N GLY A 403 -13.23 2.59 -17.29
CA GLY A 403 -12.92 3.76 -18.10
C GLY A 403 -11.69 4.54 -17.63
N THR A 404 -11.47 5.68 -18.28
CA THR A 404 -10.42 6.63 -17.90
C THR A 404 -10.93 8.07 -17.98
N ILE A 405 -10.42 8.95 -17.12
CA ILE A 405 -10.74 10.38 -17.13
C ILE A 405 -9.46 11.21 -17.31
N ARG A 406 -9.57 12.27 -18.10
CA ARG A 406 -8.50 13.25 -18.35
C ARG A 406 -9.02 14.64 -18.14
N VAL A 407 -8.14 15.56 -17.75
CA VAL A 407 -8.47 16.98 -17.55
C VAL A 407 -7.42 17.84 -18.22
N SER A 408 -7.89 18.92 -18.85
CA SER A 408 -7.08 20.01 -19.37
C SER A 408 -7.69 21.33 -18.85
N SER A 409 -6.89 22.17 -18.21
CA SER A 409 -7.36 23.44 -17.69
C SER A 409 -6.26 24.49 -17.71
N THR A 410 -6.69 25.75 -17.89
CA THR A 410 -5.81 26.91 -17.84
C THR A 410 -6.47 27.98 -16.98
N PRO A 411 -5.77 28.51 -15.96
CA PRO A 411 -6.29 29.58 -15.12
C PRO A 411 -6.80 30.77 -15.92
N GLY A 412 -8.02 31.25 -15.63
CA GLY A 412 -8.68 32.37 -16.31
C GLY A 412 -9.30 32.05 -17.67
N VAL A 413 -9.06 30.85 -18.23
CA VAL A 413 -9.59 30.44 -19.54
C VAL A 413 -10.75 29.46 -19.38
N GLY A 414 -10.60 28.41 -18.55
CA GLY A 414 -11.62 27.39 -18.34
C GLY A 414 -11.04 26.00 -18.14
N THR A 415 -11.94 25.00 -18.12
CA THR A 415 -11.60 23.60 -17.91
C THR A 415 -12.28 22.70 -18.94
N GLU A 416 -11.59 21.68 -19.35
CA GLU A 416 -12.11 20.57 -20.16
C GLU A 416 -11.89 19.25 -19.43
N PHE A 417 -12.97 18.55 -19.15
CA PHE A 417 -12.97 17.17 -18.68
C PHE A 417 -13.32 16.22 -19.82
N ARG A 418 -12.56 15.15 -19.98
CA ARG A 418 -12.84 14.05 -20.91
C ARG A 418 -12.82 12.74 -20.16
N PHE A 419 -13.88 11.96 -20.29
CA PHE A 419 -13.86 10.59 -19.80
C PHE A 419 -14.32 9.61 -20.88
N TYR A 420 -13.83 8.39 -20.76
CA TYR A 420 -13.99 7.33 -21.75
C TYR A 420 -14.61 6.14 -21.07
N LEU A 421 -15.72 5.64 -21.64
CA LEU A 421 -16.41 4.46 -21.15
C LEU A 421 -16.76 3.56 -22.34
N SER A 422 -16.80 2.25 -22.10
CA SER A 422 -17.24 1.25 -23.07
C SER A 422 -18.43 0.50 -22.51
N PHE A 423 -19.46 0.32 -23.33
CA PHE A 423 -20.70 -0.34 -22.97
C PHE A 423 -21.05 -1.47 -23.92
N PRO A 424 -21.55 -2.61 -23.43
CA PRO A 424 -22.17 -3.61 -24.27
C PRO A 424 -23.36 -3.01 -25.03
N VAL A 425 -23.44 -3.31 -26.34
CA VAL A 425 -24.54 -2.87 -27.19
C VAL A 425 -25.66 -3.90 -27.12
N VAL A 426 -26.86 -3.45 -26.81
CA VAL A 426 -28.06 -4.30 -26.77
C VAL A 426 -28.67 -4.34 -28.15
N GLN A 427 -28.66 -5.51 -28.79
CA GLN A 427 -29.28 -5.71 -30.10
C GLN A 427 -30.78 -5.96 -29.93
N PRO A 428 -31.66 -5.23 -30.64
CA PRO A 428 -33.11 -5.32 -30.45
C PRO A 428 -33.73 -6.69 -30.78
N GLU A 429 -33.02 -7.58 -31.44
CA GLU A 429 -33.51 -8.91 -31.77
C GLU A 429 -33.60 -9.89 -30.58
N LYS A 430 -32.81 -9.70 -29.51
CA LYS A 430 -32.85 -10.54 -28.31
C LYS A 430 -33.94 -10.15 -27.32
N GLU A 431 -34.39 -8.91 -27.32
CA GLU A 431 -35.49 -8.47 -26.45
C GLU A 431 -36.85 -9.01 -26.92
N ARG A 432 -37.07 -9.06 -28.25
CA ARG A 432 -38.31 -9.65 -28.78
C ARG A 432 -38.48 -11.14 -28.42
N GLN A 433 -37.41 -11.89 -28.36
CA GLN A 433 -37.47 -13.30 -27.92
C GLN A 433 -37.70 -13.42 -26.42
N ASN A 434 -37.19 -12.49 -25.59
CA ASN A 434 -37.47 -12.49 -24.16
C ASN A 434 -38.86 -11.96 -23.84
N GLU A 435 -39.36 -10.95 -24.53
CA GLU A 435 -40.73 -10.45 -24.38
C GLU A 435 -41.75 -11.46 -24.88
N GLU A 436 -41.49 -12.16 -25.98
CA GLU A 436 -42.34 -13.29 -26.45
C GLU A 436 -42.30 -14.48 -25.48
N CYS A 437 -41.15 -14.76 -24.85
CA CYS A 437 -41.07 -15.81 -23.83
C CYS A 437 -41.82 -15.41 -22.55
N VAL A 438 -41.71 -14.14 -22.11
CA VAL A 438 -42.45 -13.62 -20.94
C VAL A 438 -43.95 -13.49 -21.24
N GLN A 439 -44.34 -13.16 -22.48
CA GLN A 439 -45.76 -13.14 -22.89
C GLN A 439 -46.35 -14.55 -23.01
N ARG A 440 -45.59 -15.53 -23.51
CA ARG A 440 -46.01 -16.94 -23.49
C ARG A 440 -46.17 -17.46 -22.07
N THR A 441 -45.25 -17.17 -21.17
CA THR A 441 -45.33 -17.52 -19.75
C THR A 441 -46.52 -16.84 -19.05
N LYS A 442 -46.87 -15.61 -19.43
CA LYS A 442 -48.08 -14.90 -18.94
C LYS A 442 -49.39 -15.41 -19.54
N GLN A 443 -49.39 -16.00 -20.75
CA GLN A 443 -50.55 -16.66 -21.34
C GLN A 443 -50.79 -18.05 -20.74
N ASP A 444 -49.74 -18.79 -20.46
CA ASP A 444 -49.84 -20.11 -19.78
C ASP A 444 -50.27 -19.99 -18.30
N LEU A 445 -50.09 -18.82 -17.67
CA LEU A 445 -50.55 -18.52 -16.30
C LEU A 445 -52.01 -18.03 -16.23
N LYS A 446 -52.72 -17.90 -17.36
CA LYS A 446 -54.15 -17.51 -17.41
C LYS A 446 -55.12 -18.65 -17.39
N GLU A 447 -54.67 -19.92 -17.34
CA GLU A 447 -55.56 -21.04 -17.04
C GLU A 447 -55.76 -21.11 -15.52
N ASP A 448 -56.98 -20.77 -15.12
CA ASP A 448 -57.52 -20.78 -13.77
C ASP A 448 -57.23 -22.10 -13.03
N LYS A 449 -56.29 -22.10 -12.12
CA LYS A 449 -56.26 -23.00 -10.98
C LYS A 449 -56.41 -22.19 -9.70
N PRO A 450 -57.50 -22.40 -8.93
CA PRO A 450 -57.68 -21.65 -7.69
C PRO A 450 -56.59 -22.00 -6.70
N LEU A 451 -55.90 -20.97 -6.20
CA LEU A 451 -54.91 -21.04 -5.12
C LEU A 451 -55.59 -21.42 -3.78
N ARG A 452 -56.08 -22.64 -3.67
CA ARG A 452 -56.56 -23.21 -2.40
C ARG A 452 -55.37 -23.90 -1.70
N GLY A 453 -54.91 -23.31 -0.59
CA GLY A 453 -53.93 -23.95 0.32
C GLY A 453 -52.56 -23.32 0.42
N TYR A 454 -52.32 -22.14 -0.15
CA TYR A 454 -51.03 -21.41 0.04
C TYR A 454 -51.20 -20.22 0.98
N HIS A 455 -50.40 -20.19 2.04
CA HIS A 455 -50.24 -19.02 2.90
C HIS A 455 -49.19 -18.09 2.28
N ILE A 456 -49.61 -16.88 1.89
CA ILE A 456 -48.68 -15.84 1.41
C ILE A 456 -48.29 -15.01 2.63
N LEU A 457 -47.00 -15.03 3.01
CA LEU A 457 -46.41 -14.14 3.97
C LEU A 457 -45.99 -12.84 3.22
N LEU A 458 -46.69 -11.77 3.46
CA LEU A 458 -46.21 -10.40 3.10
C LEU A 458 -45.34 -9.93 4.24
N ALA A 459 -44.05 -9.73 3.96
CA ALA A 459 -43.14 -8.97 4.81
C ALA A 459 -43.04 -7.55 4.26
N GLU A 460 -43.41 -6.56 5.08
CA GLU A 460 -43.13 -5.14 4.85
C GLU A 460 -41.65 -4.81 5.02
#